data_07da149d01d9c53adffdf0a5db3ea447
#
_entry.id   07da149d01d9c53adffdf0a5db3ea447
#
_cell.length_a   1.000
_cell.length_b   1.000
_cell.length_c   1.000
_cell.angle_alpha   90.00
_cell.angle_beta   90.00
_cell.angle_gamma   90.00
#
_symmetry.space_group_name_H-M   'P 1'
#
loop_
_entity.id
_entity.type
_entity.pdbx_description
1 polymer ?
#
loop_
_entity_poly.entity_id
_entity_poly.type
_entity_poly.pdbx_seq_one_letter_code
_entity_poly.pdbx_strand_id
1 'polypeptide(L)'
;MPQRPKAIDQEIVCERCLRKQHCLRNQFNHQENIFLTQVDSLDIFKNQITLVNMAETTEPILQENNNRFVLFPIQHDDIWSFYKRAEASFWTAEEIDLSPDLIDWENKLNDDEKHFIKHVLAFFAASDGIVNENLAENFLAEVQYTEAKFFYGFQIAMENVHSETYSLLIDSYIKDSAEKKHLFNAIETLDCVKKKADWALRWIDKGSYAERLVAFAAVEGIFFSGSFCSIFWLKKRGLMPGLSFSNELISRDEGLHC
;
A
#
# COMPACT_ATOMS: atom_id res chain seq x y z
N MET A 1 35.59 -51.56 5.74
CA MET A 1 34.18 -51.36 5.34
C MET A 1 33.62 -50.24 6.18
N PRO A 2 33.32 -49.06 5.65
CA PRO A 2 32.66 -48.00 6.40
C PRO A 2 31.16 -48.24 6.37
N GLN A 3 30.55 -48.15 7.55
CA GLN A 3 29.10 -48.24 7.75
C GLN A 3 28.37 -47.07 7.09
N ARG A 4 27.27 -47.39 6.37
CA ARG A 4 26.34 -46.37 5.83
C ARG A 4 25.64 -45.64 6.97
N PRO A 5 25.46 -44.32 6.88
CA PRO A 5 24.64 -43.62 7.84
C PRO A 5 23.16 -44.03 7.66
N LYS A 6 22.48 -44.24 8.79
CA LYS A 6 21.04 -44.54 8.88
C LYS A 6 20.22 -43.39 8.23
N ALA A 7 19.23 -43.78 7.42
CA ALA A 7 18.21 -42.86 6.90
C ALA A 7 17.51 -42.17 8.08
N ILE A 8 17.75 -40.88 8.22
CA ILE A 8 17.02 -40.02 9.13
C ILE A 8 15.67 -39.71 8.48
N ASP A 9 14.63 -40.07 9.18
CA ASP A 9 13.22 -39.99 8.85
C ASP A 9 12.85 -38.77 7.96
N GLN A 10 12.72 -39.03 6.68
CA GLN A 10 12.12 -38.07 5.73
C GLN A 10 10.63 -37.75 6.08
N GLU A 11 9.94 -38.66 6.78
CA GLU A 11 8.55 -38.42 7.22
C GLU A 11 8.43 -37.33 8.30
N ILE A 12 9.38 -37.22 9.25
CA ILE A 12 9.33 -36.23 10.32
C ILE A 12 9.59 -34.82 9.77
N VAL A 13 10.39 -34.68 8.72
CA VAL A 13 10.64 -33.38 8.06
C VAL A 13 9.41 -32.93 7.28
N CYS A 14 8.72 -33.86 6.63
CA CYS A 14 7.50 -33.61 5.88
C CYS A 14 6.33 -33.16 6.79
N GLU A 15 6.11 -33.82 7.93
CA GLU A 15 5.05 -33.42 8.88
C GLU A 15 5.29 -32.07 9.55
N ARG A 16 6.54 -31.71 9.82
CA ARG A 16 6.87 -30.37 10.35
C ARG A 16 6.69 -29.26 9.30
N CYS A 17 7.00 -29.53 8.04
CA CYS A 17 6.74 -28.60 6.94
C CYS A 17 5.24 -28.42 6.69
N LEU A 18 4.48 -29.51 6.65
CA LEU A 18 3.02 -29.47 6.46
C LEU A 18 2.31 -28.77 7.62
N ARG A 19 2.73 -28.98 8.86
CA ARG A 19 2.18 -28.24 10.02
C ARG A 19 2.53 -26.75 10.00
N LYS A 20 3.72 -26.37 9.53
CA LYS A 20 4.08 -24.95 9.34
C LYS A 20 3.30 -24.31 8.19
N GLN A 21 3.13 -25.02 7.08
CA GLN A 21 2.30 -24.52 5.96
C GLN A 21 0.82 -24.39 6.35
N HIS A 22 0.29 -25.32 7.14
CA HIS A 22 -1.07 -25.24 7.65
C HIS A 22 -1.25 -24.13 8.69
N CYS A 23 -0.24 -23.87 9.50
CA CYS A 23 -0.21 -22.75 10.45
C CYS A 23 -0.13 -21.40 9.74
N LEU A 24 0.69 -21.28 8.70
CA LEU A 24 0.77 -20.08 7.88
C LEU A 24 -0.54 -19.84 7.11
N ARG A 25 -1.11 -20.88 6.49
CA ARG A 25 -2.39 -20.78 5.78
C ARG A 25 -3.55 -20.39 6.70
N ASN A 26 -3.57 -20.92 7.93
CA ASN A 26 -4.56 -20.54 8.94
C ASN A 26 -4.33 -19.14 9.50
N GLN A 27 -3.08 -18.68 9.61
CA GLN A 27 -2.77 -17.28 9.97
C GLN A 27 -3.16 -16.32 8.85
N PHE A 28 -2.95 -16.67 7.59
CA PHE A 28 -3.40 -15.87 6.44
C PHE A 28 -4.92 -15.77 6.36
N ASN A 29 -5.62 -16.91 6.44
CA ASN A 29 -7.09 -16.92 6.45
C ASN A 29 -7.66 -16.19 7.67
N HIS A 30 -6.96 -16.18 8.80
CA HIS A 30 -7.37 -15.46 10.00
C HIS A 30 -7.14 -13.96 9.87
N GLN A 31 -6.04 -13.53 9.21
CA GLN A 31 -5.78 -12.12 8.92
C GLN A 31 -6.73 -11.57 7.84
N GLU A 32 -7.03 -12.33 6.79
CA GLU A 32 -8.06 -11.93 5.81
C GLU A 32 -9.44 -11.77 6.49
N ASN A 33 -9.82 -12.67 7.38
CA ASN A 33 -11.08 -12.57 8.13
C ASN A 33 -11.06 -11.41 9.14
N ILE A 34 -9.94 -11.12 9.79
CA ILE A 34 -9.81 -9.96 10.69
C ILE A 34 -9.88 -8.67 9.87
N PHE A 35 -9.28 -8.64 8.69
CA PHE A 35 -9.30 -7.48 7.79
C PHE A 35 -10.71 -7.22 7.23
N LEU A 36 -11.42 -8.27 6.83
CA LEU A 36 -12.81 -8.17 6.36
C LEU A 36 -13.76 -7.74 7.49
N THR A 37 -13.58 -8.25 8.72
CA THR A 37 -14.35 -7.82 9.89
C THR A 37 -14.01 -6.39 10.33
N GLN A 38 -12.82 -5.88 10.09
CA GLN A 38 -12.48 -4.47 10.35
C GLN A 38 -13.13 -3.53 9.33
N VAL A 39 -13.25 -3.92 8.07
CA VAL A 39 -13.98 -3.14 7.05
C VAL A 39 -15.47 -3.07 7.39
N ASP A 40 -16.08 -4.18 7.83
CA ASP A 40 -17.49 -4.20 8.27
C ASP A 40 -17.70 -3.38 9.55
N SER A 41 -16.69 -3.26 10.44
CA SER A 41 -16.77 -2.44 11.64
C SER A 41 -16.73 -0.93 11.34
N LEU A 42 -16.09 -0.51 10.25
CA LEU A 42 -16.11 0.88 9.78
C LEU A 42 -17.52 1.28 9.28
N ASP A 43 -18.28 0.36 8.71
CA ASP A 43 -19.69 0.61 8.36
C ASP A 43 -20.60 0.73 9.62
N ILE A 44 -20.23 0.12 10.75
CA ILE A 44 -20.91 0.28 12.04
C ILE A 44 -20.64 1.69 12.63
N PHE A 45 -19.44 2.24 12.47
CA PHE A 45 -19.13 3.62 12.85
C PHE A 45 -20.00 4.64 12.11
N LYS A 46 -20.39 4.35 10.86
CA LYS A 46 -21.26 5.21 10.06
C LYS A 46 -22.62 5.45 10.70
N ASN A 47 -23.19 4.41 11.33
CA ASN A 47 -24.50 4.50 12.00
C ASN A 47 -24.45 5.25 13.33
N GLN A 48 -23.31 5.42 13.96
CA GLN A 48 -23.12 6.19 15.19
C GLN A 48 -22.77 7.67 14.91
N ILE A 49 -22.09 7.98 13.80
CA ILE A 49 -21.75 9.37 13.39
C ILE A 49 -22.98 10.09 12.85
N THR A 50 -23.97 9.40 12.27
CA THR A 50 -25.20 9.99 11.74
C THR A 50 -26.12 10.59 12.81
N LEU A 51 -25.85 10.42 14.11
CA LEU A 51 -26.65 10.94 15.22
C LEU A 51 -26.14 12.25 15.83
N VAL A 52 -25.02 12.76 15.37
CA VAL A 52 -24.58 14.11 15.72
C VAL A 52 -25.10 15.04 14.63
N ASN A 53 -26.15 15.82 14.91
CA ASN A 53 -26.55 16.98 14.11
C ASN A 53 -25.37 17.94 14.06
N MET A 54 -24.42 17.73 13.14
CA MET A 54 -23.40 18.70 12.81
C MET A 54 -24.13 19.84 12.07
N ALA A 55 -24.29 20.99 12.73
CA ALA A 55 -24.43 22.25 12.01
C ALA A 55 -23.40 22.20 10.87
N GLU A 56 -23.76 22.65 9.67
CA GLU A 56 -22.84 22.78 8.52
C GLU A 56 -21.61 23.59 8.96
N THR A 57 -20.63 22.90 9.54
CA THR A 57 -19.32 23.50 9.80
C THR A 57 -18.60 23.44 8.47
N THR A 58 -18.54 24.59 7.80
CA THR A 58 -17.72 24.72 6.60
C THR A 58 -16.29 24.43 6.98
N GLU A 59 -15.68 23.38 6.37
CA GLU A 59 -14.29 23.00 6.60
C GLU A 59 -13.37 24.20 6.27
N PRO A 60 -12.56 24.70 7.20
CA PRO A 60 -11.72 25.90 6.98
C PRO A 60 -10.79 25.76 5.78
N ILE A 61 -10.24 24.55 5.56
CA ILE A 61 -9.30 24.26 4.47
C ILE A 61 -9.95 24.41 3.07
N LEU A 62 -11.28 24.33 2.99
CA LEU A 62 -12.05 24.44 1.74
C LEU A 62 -12.56 25.87 1.49
N GLN A 63 -12.41 26.78 2.44
CA GLN A 63 -12.89 28.15 2.29
C GLN A 63 -12.01 28.95 1.32
N GLU A 64 -12.65 29.70 0.44
CA GLU A 64 -11.95 30.59 -0.49
C GLU A 64 -10.96 31.50 0.24
N ASN A 65 -9.75 31.55 -0.26
CA ASN A 65 -8.67 32.37 0.28
C ASN A 65 -8.07 33.22 -0.83
N ASN A 66 -8.11 34.56 -0.65
CA ASN A 66 -7.55 35.50 -1.60
C ASN A 66 -6.02 35.39 -1.74
N ASN A 67 -5.34 34.81 -0.73
CA ASN A 67 -3.88 34.61 -0.71
C ASN A 67 -3.44 33.28 -1.36
N ARG A 68 -4.38 32.47 -1.86
CA ARG A 68 -4.11 31.11 -2.39
C ARG A 68 -3.10 31.03 -3.56
N PHE A 69 -2.75 32.15 -4.15
CA PHE A 69 -1.77 32.21 -5.25
C PHE A 69 -0.36 32.58 -4.80
N VAL A 70 -0.17 32.91 -3.53
CA VAL A 70 1.11 33.37 -2.97
C VAL A 70 1.47 32.52 -1.77
N LEU A 71 2.65 31.91 -1.80
CA LEU A 71 3.07 31.01 -0.73
C LEU A 71 3.43 31.75 0.57
N PHE A 72 4.13 32.89 0.48
CA PHE A 72 4.59 33.60 1.66
C PHE A 72 3.69 34.81 2.03
N PRO A 73 3.51 35.08 3.34
CA PRO A 73 4.06 34.33 4.48
C PRO A 73 3.35 33.00 4.68
N ILE A 74 4.06 32.00 5.20
CA ILE A 74 3.46 30.72 5.61
C ILE A 74 2.41 30.97 6.69
N GLN A 75 1.22 30.41 6.53
CA GLN A 75 0.10 30.57 7.45
C GLN A 75 -0.19 29.27 8.24
N HIS A 76 0.19 28.11 7.70
CA HIS A 76 -0.03 26.78 8.28
C HIS A 76 1.31 26.05 8.41
N ASP A 77 2.06 26.41 9.47
CA ASP A 77 3.42 25.90 9.71
C ASP A 77 3.48 24.37 9.87
N ASP A 78 2.45 23.76 10.43
CA ASP A 78 2.32 22.31 10.59
C ASP A 78 2.23 21.63 9.22
N ILE A 79 1.31 22.05 8.35
CA ILE A 79 1.16 21.51 6.99
C ILE A 79 2.44 21.75 6.19
N TRP A 80 3.02 22.95 6.28
CA TRP A 80 4.28 23.28 5.63
C TRP A 80 5.42 22.38 6.10
N SER A 81 5.49 22.08 7.40
CA SER A 81 6.48 21.18 7.97
C SER A 81 6.35 19.75 7.40
N PHE A 82 5.12 19.24 7.23
CA PHE A 82 4.90 17.94 6.58
C PHE A 82 5.34 17.93 5.14
N TYR A 83 4.99 18.96 4.35
CA TYR A 83 5.48 19.11 2.98
C TYR A 83 7.02 19.08 2.92
N LYS A 84 7.71 19.84 3.77
CA LYS A 84 9.19 19.88 3.78
C LYS A 84 9.82 18.56 4.21
N ARG A 85 9.15 17.79 5.06
CA ARG A 85 9.60 16.44 5.43
C ARG A 85 9.42 15.46 4.27
N ALA A 86 8.30 15.53 3.57
CA ALA A 86 8.05 14.73 2.38
C ALA A 86 9.08 15.06 1.27
N GLU A 87 9.28 16.34 0.97
CA GLU A 87 10.28 16.80 0.00
C GLU A 87 11.71 16.33 0.34
N ALA A 88 12.09 16.35 1.63
CA ALA A 88 13.40 15.91 2.08
C ALA A 88 13.61 14.39 1.99
N SER A 89 12.54 13.62 1.81
CA SER A 89 12.58 12.16 1.61
C SER A 89 12.42 11.73 0.16
N PHE A 90 12.49 12.64 -0.81
CA PHE A 90 12.39 12.36 -2.24
C PHE A 90 13.37 11.27 -2.70
N TRP A 91 12.90 10.40 -3.56
CA TRP A 91 13.69 9.35 -4.23
C TRP A 91 13.05 9.02 -5.59
N THR A 92 13.76 8.26 -6.42
CA THR A 92 13.26 7.81 -7.73
C THR A 92 13.41 6.30 -7.88
N ALA A 93 12.63 5.72 -8.79
CA ALA A 93 12.62 4.28 -9.01
C ALA A 93 14.01 3.73 -9.45
N GLU A 94 14.83 4.55 -10.10
CA GLU A 94 16.18 4.21 -10.53
C GLU A 94 17.17 3.99 -9.38
N GLU A 95 16.85 4.43 -8.16
CA GLU A 95 17.67 4.18 -6.98
C GLU A 95 17.57 2.72 -6.49
N ILE A 96 16.61 1.94 -7.01
CA ILE A 96 16.37 0.56 -6.61
C ILE A 96 17.14 -0.42 -7.52
N ASP A 97 18.15 -1.09 -6.98
CA ASP A 97 18.83 -2.19 -7.69
C ASP A 97 18.07 -3.50 -7.49
N LEU A 98 17.42 -3.98 -8.55
CA LEU A 98 16.69 -5.24 -8.58
C LEU A 98 17.56 -6.45 -9.00
N SER A 99 18.81 -6.24 -9.36
CA SER A 99 19.69 -7.32 -9.87
C SER A 99 19.88 -8.45 -8.86
N PRO A 100 20.10 -8.19 -7.56
CA PRO A 100 20.21 -9.25 -6.56
C PRO A 100 18.91 -10.02 -6.35
N ASP A 101 17.75 -9.35 -6.52
CA ASP A 101 16.44 -9.95 -6.34
C ASP A 101 16.17 -11.07 -7.34
N LEU A 102 16.64 -10.93 -8.60
CA LEU A 102 16.47 -11.95 -9.62
C LEU A 102 17.14 -13.26 -9.23
N ILE A 103 18.27 -13.19 -8.52
CA ILE A 103 18.97 -14.37 -7.99
C ILE A 103 18.13 -15.03 -6.89
N ASP A 104 17.59 -14.25 -5.98
CA ASP A 104 16.76 -14.74 -4.90
C ASP A 104 15.44 -15.30 -5.42
N TRP A 105 14.83 -14.61 -6.39
CA TRP A 105 13.60 -15.02 -7.04
C TRP A 105 13.73 -16.41 -7.68
N GLU A 106 14.79 -16.64 -8.45
CA GLU A 106 14.98 -17.92 -9.15
C GLU A 106 15.41 -19.06 -8.22
N ASN A 107 16.26 -18.80 -7.22
CA ASN A 107 16.98 -19.84 -6.52
C ASN A 107 16.59 -20.02 -5.05
N LYS A 108 15.95 -19.05 -4.41
CA LYS A 108 15.70 -19.08 -2.96
C LYS A 108 14.24 -19.09 -2.56
N LEU A 109 13.36 -18.51 -3.39
CA LEU A 109 11.93 -18.46 -3.12
C LEU A 109 11.25 -19.72 -3.64
N ASN A 110 10.34 -20.29 -2.85
CA ASN A 110 9.44 -21.34 -3.30
C ASN A 110 8.23 -20.75 -4.06
N ASP A 111 7.44 -21.63 -4.69
CA ASP A 111 6.31 -21.21 -5.52
C ASP A 111 5.21 -20.48 -4.73
N ASP A 112 4.96 -20.86 -3.48
CA ASP A 112 3.99 -20.20 -2.61
C ASP A 112 4.46 -18.78 -2.24
N GLU A 113 5.74 -18.57 -1.98
CA GLU A 113 6.32 -17.25 -1.72
C GLU A 113 6.26 -16.36 -2.95
N LYS A 114 6.61 -16.88 -4.13
CA LYS A 114 6.48 -16.17 -5.40
C LYS A 114 5.04 -15.79 -5.69
N HIS A 115 4.10 -16.75 -5.52
CA HIS A 115 2.68 -16.49 -5.68
C HIS A 115 2.20 -15.36 -4.77
N PHE A 116 2.56 -15.40 -3.51
CA PHE A 116 2.21 -14.38 -2.53
C PHE A 116 2.75 -12.99 -2.90
N ILE A 117 4.05 -12.89 -3.23
CA ILE A 117 4.69 -11.63 -3.61
C ILE A 117 4.00 -11.03 -4.85
N LYS A 118 3.74 -11.84 -5.88
CA LYS A 118 3.03 -11.40 -7.09
C LYS A 118 1.69 -10.72 -6.77
N HIS A 119 0.90 -11.32 -5.86
CA HIS A 119 -0.41 -10.79 -5.50
C HIS A 119 -0.33 -9.54 -4.62
N VAL A 120 0.68 -9.42 -3.75
CA VAL A 120 0.95 -8.20 -2.98
C VAL A 120 1.34 -7.06 -3.92
N LEU A 121 2.23 -7.30 -4.88
CA LEU A 121 2.64 -6.29 -5.86
C LEU A 121 1.47 -5.87 -6.76
N ALA A 122 0.65 -6.84 -7.19
CA ALA A 122 -0.54 -6.56 -7.98
C ALA A 122 -1.57 -5.69 -7.22
N PHE A 123 -1.71 -5.93 -5.91
CA PHE A 123 -2.55 -5.11 -5.04
C PHE A 123 -2.02 -3.67 -4.94
N PHE A 124 -0.74 -3.47 -4.70
CA PHE A 124 -0.14 -2.14 -4.64
C PHE A 124 -0.29 -1.39 -5.96
N ALA A 125 0.14 -2.00 -7.08
CA ALA A 125 0.05 -1.38 -8.40
C ALA A 125 -1.38 -0.97 -8.79
N ALA A 126 -2.39 -1.72 -8.34
CA ALA A 126 -3.79 -1.40 -8.58
C ALA A 126 -4.31 -0.29 -7.67
N SER A 127 -3.83 -0.24 -6.42
CA SER A 127 -4.30 0.70 -5.39
C SER A 127 -3.77 2.10 -5.61
N ASP A 128 -2.50 2.25 -6.01
CA ASP A 128 -1.86 3.55 -6.24
C ASP A 128 -2.57 4.35 -7.35
N GLY A 129 -3.11 3.69 -8.37
CA GLY A 129 -3.92 4.36 -9.39
C GLY A 129 -5.17 5.01 -8.82
N ILE A 130 -5.85 4.33 -7.90
CA ILE A 130 -7.05 4.85 -7.21
C ILE A 130 -6.69 5.99 -6.27
N VAL A 131 -5.57 5.85 -5.54
CA VAL A 131 -5.03 6.89 -4.65
C VAL A 131 -4.74 8.16 -5.45
N ASN A 132 -3.99 8.04 -6.55
CA ASN A 132 -3.64 9.17 -7.42
C ASN A 132 -4.86 9.88 -8.00
N GLU A 133 -5.86 9.15 -8.46
CA GLU A 133 -7.11 9.73 -8.98
C GLU A 133 -7.81 10.57 -7.90
N ASN A 134 -7.94 10.04 -6.69
CA ASN A 134 -8.56 10.76 -5.59
C ASN A 134 -7.76 12.00 -5.16
N LEU A 135 -6.43 11.93 -5.13
CA LEU A 135 -5.58 13.07 -4.81
C LEU A 135 -5.73 14.20 -5.84
N ALA A 136 -5.69 13.86 -7.13
CA ALA A 136 -5.68 14.83 -8.22
C ALA A 136 -7.07 15.47 -8.43
N GLU A 137 -8.12 14.65 -8.48
CA GLU A 137 -9.47 15.10 -8.83
C GLU A 137 -10.22 15.71 -7.65
N ASN A 138 -9.94 15.27 -6.42
CA ASN A 138 -10.64 15.71 -5.22
C ASN A 138 -9.75 16.59 -4.34
N PHE A 139 -8.84 16.00 -3.57
CA PHE A 139 -8.17 16.74 -2.49
C PHE A 139 -7.37 17.95 -2.99
N LEU A 140 -6.55 17.80 -4.03
CA LEU A 140 -5.77 18.91 -4.58
C LEU A 140 -6.68 20.01 -5.17
N ALA A 141 -7.78 19.62 -5.81
CA ALA A 141 -8.71 20.56 -6.42
C ALA A 141 -9.53 21.33 -5.37
N GLU A 142 -9.95 20.68 -4.29
CA GLU A 142 -10.86 21.22 -3.28
C GLU A 142 -10.17 22.14 -2.27
N VAL A 143 -8.96 21.79 -1.80
CA VAL A 143 -8.27 22.56 -0.75
C VAL A 143 -7.91 23.96 -1.22
N GLN A 144 -7.99 24.94 -0.32
CA GLN A 144 -7.70 26.34 -0.61
C GLN A 144 -6.42 26.84 0.08
N TYR A 145 -5.88 26.09 1.06
CA TYR A 145 -4.60 26.42 1.68
C TYR A 145 -3.46 26.12 0.72
N THR A 146 -2.60 27.11 0.50
CA THR A 146 -1.44 26.99 -0.42
C THR A 146 -0.49 25.88 0.03
N GLU A 147 -0.22 25.80 1.33
CA GLU A 147 0.62 24.78 1.94
C GLU A 147 0.07 23.36 1.70
N ALA A 148 -1.25 23.19 1.80
CA ALA A 148 -1.90 21.91 1.52
C ALA A 148 -1.81 21.52 0.02
N LYS A 149 -1.93 22.50 -0.88
CA LYS A 149 -1.73 22.25 -2.32
C LYS A 149 -0.30 21.82 -2.64
N PHE A 150 0.68 22.40 -1.96
CA PHE A 150 2.09 21.98 -2.10
C PHE A 150 2.28 20.55 -1.61
N PHE A 151 1.70 20.20 -0.46
CA PHE A 151 1.77 18.84 0.09
C PHE A 151 1.13 17.82 -0.85
N TYR A 152 -0.12 18.00 -1.24
CA TYR A 152 -0.81 17.07 -2.13
C TYR A 152 -0.16 16.98 -3.52
N GLY A 153 0.33 18.11 -4.05
CA GLY A 153 1.05 18.10 -5.32
C GLY A 153 2.33 17.27 -5.27
N PHE A 154 3.05 17.31 -4.14
CA PHE A 154 4.23 16.48 -3.93
C PHE A 154 3.86 15.01 -3.66
N GLN A 155 2.79 14.77 -2.88
CA GLN A 155 2.28 13.41 -2.67
C GLN A 155 1.94 12.74 -4.01
N ILE A 156 1.22 13.39 -4.92
CA ILE A 156 0.94 12.89 -6.26
C ILE A 156 2.24 12.53 -7.02
N ALA A 157 3.28 13.35 -6.90
CA ALA A 157 4.57 13.05 -7.53
C ALA A 157 5.20 11.79 -6.94
N MET A 158 5.10 11.57 -5.63
CA MET A 158 5.62 10.36 -4.98
C MET A 158 4.79 9.13 -5.32
N GLU A 159 3.46 9.24 -5.39
CA GLU A 159 2.60 8.14 -5.84
C GLU A 159 2.91 7.68 -7.27
N ASN A 160 3.33 8.62 -8.15
CA ASN A 160 3.82 8.25 -9.47
C ASN A 160 5.10 7.42 -9.39
N VAL A 161 6.03 7.77 -8.49
CA VAL A 161 7.26 6.99 -8.25
C VAL A 161 6.96 5.62 -7.66
N HIS A 162 5.99 5.53 -6.72
CA HIS A 162 5.51 4.25 -6.16
C HIS A 162 4.93 3.35 -7.26
N SER A 163 4.01 3.87 -8.06
CA SER A 163 3.36 3.16 -9.14
C SER A 163 4.35 2.65 -10.20
N GLU A 164 5.32 3.50 -10.58
CA GLU A 164 6.44 3.10 -11.45
C GLU A 164 7.24 1.96 -10.83
N THR A 165 7.60 2.08 -9.56
CA THR A 165 8.38 1.07 -8.83
C THR A 165 7.66 -0.27 -8.78
N TYR A 166 6.37 -0.31 -8.44
CA TYR A 166 5.59 -1.56 -8.46
C TYR A 166 5.48 -2.17 -9.85
N SER A 167 5.35 -1.34 -10.87
CA SER A 167 5.33 -1.80 -12.26
C SER A 167 6.66 -2.43 -12.67
N LEU A 168 7.79 -1.81 -12.29
CA LEU A 168 9.13 -2.34 -12.54
C LEU A 168 9.39 -3.65 -11.78
N LEU A 169 8.93 -3.77 -10.54
CA LEU A 169 9.03 -5.00 -9.75
C LEU A 169 8.27 -6.15 -10.44
N ILE A 170 7.02 -5.93 -10.85
CA ILE A 170 6.22 -6.91 -11.58
C ILE A 170 6.91 -7.29 -12.90
N ASP A 171 7.37 -6.30 -13.67
CA ASP A 171 8.03 -6.54 -14.97
C ASP A 171 9.33 -7.32 -14.83
N SER A 172 10.08 -7.05 -13.76
CA SER A 172 11.36 -7.71 -13.48
C SER A 172 11.21 -9.16 -13.07
N TYR A 173 10.27 -9.47 -12.18
CA TYR A 173 10.12 -10.81 -11.61
C TYR A 173 9.28 -11.74 -12.48
N ILE A 174 8.31 -11.23 -13.21
CA ILE A 174 7.35 -12.04 -13.95
C ILE A 174 7.69 -11.99 -15.44
N LYS A 175 8.03 -13.12 -16.03
CA LYS A 175 8.43 -13.21 -17.44
C LYS A 175 7.27 -13.57 -18.37
N ASP A 176 6.27 -14.30 -17.86
CA ASP A 176 5.10 -14.66 -18.63
C ASP A 176 4.18 -13.45 -18.86
N SER A 177 3.92 -13.13 -20.12
CA SER A 177 3.15 -11.95 -20.50
C SER A 177 1.66 -12.07 -20.18
N ALA A 178 1.12 -13.28 -20.15
CA ALA A 178 -0.29 -13.50 -19.79
C ALA A 178 -0.46 -13.34 -18.27
N GLU A 179 0.47 -13.84 -17.47
CA GLU A 179 0.50 -13.64 -16.04
C GLU A 179 0.69 -12.16 -15.67
N LYS A 180 1.61 -11.44 -16.33
CA LYS A 180 1.76 -9.98 -16.16
C LYS A 180 0.44 -9.24 -16.40
N LYS A 181 -0.20 -9.53 -17.51
CA LYS A 181 -1.49 -8.90 -17.85
C LYS A 181 -2.56 -9.20 -16.81
N HIS A 182 -2.59 -10.42 -16.29
CA HIS A 182 -3.51 -10.80 -15.20
C HIS A 182 -3.26 -9.99 -13.93
N LEU A 183 -2.01 -9.81 -13.54
CA LEU A 183 -1.61 -9.07 -12.33
C LEU A 183 -1.82 -7.56 -12.49
N PHE A 184 -1.49 -6.97 -13.63
CA PHE A 184 -1.78 -5.56 -13.89
C PHE A 184 -3.29 -5.25 -13.97
N ASN A 185 -4.12 -6.28 -14.14
CA ASN A 185 -5.57 -6.16 -14.12
C ASN A 185 -6.19 -6.65 -12.80
N ALA A 186 -5.45 -6.53 -11.68
CA ALA A 186 -5.80 -7.12 -10.40
C ALA A 186 -7.18 -6.69 -9.87
N ILE A 187 -7.61 -5.47 -10.16
CA ILE A 187 -8.95 -4.98 -9.78
C ILE A 187 -10.06 -5.87 -10.38
N GLU A 188 -9.87 -6.40 -11.58
CA GLU A 188 -10.85 -7.26 -12.25
C GLU A 188 -10.59 -8.76 -12.04
N THR A 189 -9.35 -9.13 -11.77
CA THR A 189 -8.92 -10.53 -11.76
C THR A 189 -8.77 -11.14 -10.37
N LEU A 190 -8.65 -10.31 -9.31
CA LEU A 190 -8.42 -10.73 -7.94
C LEU A 190 -9.51 -10.21 -7.01
N ASP A 191 -10.38 -11.09 -6.51
CA ASP A 191 -11.53 -10.73 -5.66
C ASP A 191 -11.16 -9.90 -4.43
N CYS A 192 -10.02 -10.19 -3.79
CA CYS A 192 -9.56 -9.45 -2.60
C CYS A 192 -9.14 -8.02 -2.96
N VAL A 193 -8.51 -7.81 -4.11
CA VAL A 193 -8.15 -6.48 -4.62
C VAL A 193 -9.40 -5.73 -5.02
N LYS A 194 -10.30 -6.37 -5.77
CA LYS A 194 -11.57 -5.77 -6.18
C LYS A 194 -12.38 -5.23 -5.00
N LYS A 195 -12.54 -6.00 -3.94
CA LYS A 195 -13.31 -5.57 -2.76
C LYS A 195 -12.73 -4.31 -2.09
N LYS A 196 -11.40 -4.21 -2.02
CA LYS A 196 -10.71 -3.03 -1.48
C LYS A 196 -10.86 -1.83 -2.42
N ALA A 197 -10.70 -2.05 -3.72
CA ALA A 197 -10.91 -1.03 -4.74
C ALA A 197 -12.34 -0.49 -4.74
N ASP A 198 -13.35 -1.38 -4.74
CA ASP A 198 -14.77 -1.00 -4.66
C ASP A 198 -15.07 -0.18 -3.39
N TRP A 199 -14.41 -0.51 -2.27
CA TRP A 199 -14.54 0.26 -1.03
C TRP A 199 -13.93 1.66 -1.17
N ALA A 200 -12.72 1.79 -1.70
CA ALA A 200 -12.03 3.05 -1.90
C ALA A 200 -12.78 3.96 -2.88
N LEU A 201 -13.16 3.44 -4.06
CA LEU A 201 -13.92 4.17 -5.07
C LEU A 201 -15.27 4.68 -4.55
N ARG A 202 -15.95 3.91 -3.71
CA ARG A 202 -17.19 4.37 -3.07
C ARG A 202 -17.01 5.65 -2.24
N TRP A 203 -15.85 5.84 -1.63
CA TRP A 203 -15.56 7.01 -0.81
C TRP A 203 -14.99 8.19 -1.62
N ILE A 204 -14.42 7.93 -2.80
CA ILE A 204 -14.00 8.99 -3.74
C ILE A 204 -15.21 9.80 -4.20
N ASP A 205 -16.31 9.11 -4.54
CA ASP A 205 -17.49 9.73 -5.13
C ASP A 205 -18.48 10.31 -4.10
N LYS A 206 -18.37 9.94 -2.82
CA LYS A 206 -19.44 10.21 -1.84
C LYS A 206 -18.88 10.60 -0.47
N GLY A 207 -19.56 11.53 0.15
CA GLY A 207 -19.27 11.98 1.50
C GLY A 207 -18.73 13.40 1.57
N SER A 208 -18.68 13.94 2.79
CA SER A 208 -18.01 15.19 3.08
C SER A 208 -16.50 15.08 2.89
N TYR A 209 -15.83 16.21 2.80
CA TYR A 209 -14.35 16.25 2.77
C TYR A 209 -13.73 15.46 3.94
N ALA A 210 -14.24 15.67 5.16
CA ALA A 210 -13.74 15.00 6.35
C ALA A 210 -13.92 13.46 6.29
N GLU A 211 -15.07 12.97 5.81
CA GLU A 211 -15.32 11.53 5.64
C GLU A 211 -14.38 10.93 4.60
N ARG A 212 -14.17 11.62 3.47
CA ARG A 212 -13.25 11.17 2.42
C ARG A 212 -11.81 11.18 2.89
N LEU A 213 -11.40 12.19 3.68
CA LEU A 213 -10.07 12.27 4.26
C LEU A 213 -9.78 11.10 5.22
N VAL A 214 -10.73 10.76 6.10
CA VAL A 214 -10.61 9.60 7.01
C VAL A 214 -10.58 8.28 6.23
N ALA A 215 -11.40 8.15 5.20
CA ALA A 215 -11.39 6.97 4.33
C ALA A 215 -10.07 6.83 3.57
N PHE A 216 -9.51 7.94 3.10
CA PHE A 216 -8.21 7.97 2.44
C PHE A 216 -7.08 7.55 3.39
N ALA A 217 -7.05 8.08 4.61
CA ALA A 217 -6.11 7.64 5.65
C ALA A 217 -6.26 6.16 6.00
N ALA A 218 -7.47 5.58 5.89
CA ALA A 218 -7.67 4.15 6.07
C ALA A 218 -7.08 3.32 4.90
N VAL A 219 -7.11 3.82 3.68
CA VAL A 219 -6.45 3.17 2.52
C VAL A 219 -4.95 3.18 2.72
N GLU A 220 -4.36 4.35 2.91
CA GLU A 220 -2.92 4.55 3.06
C GLU A 220 -2.35 3.83 4.30
N GLY A 221 -3.00 3.97 5.46
CA GLY A 221 -2.50 3.46 6.73
C GLY A 221 -2.90 2.02 7.03
N ILE A 222 -4.14 1.59 6.70
CA ILE A 222 -4.65 0.28 7.11
C ILE A 222 -4.53 -0.74 5.98
N PHE A 223 -4.98 -0.41 4.76
CA PHE A 223 -5.02 -1.39 3.68
C PHE A 223 -3.62 -1.83 3.23
N PHE A 224 -2.64 -0.94 3.32
CA PHE A 224 -1.26 -1.21 2.91
C PHE A 224 -0.43 -1.90 4.00
N SER A 225 -0.77 -1.69 5.29
CA SER A 225 0.07 -2.12 6.43
C SER A 225 0.41 -3.62 6.43
N GLY A 226 -0.58 -4.48 6.16
CA GLY A 226 -0.37 -5.93 6.12
C GLY A 226 0.56 -6.36 4.99
N SER A 227 0.46 -5.71 3.84
CA SER A 227 1.30 -5.95 2.67
C SER A 227 2.74 -5.51 2.92
N PHE A 228 2.96 -4.33 3.50
CA PHE A 228 4.30 -3.88 3.92
C PHE A 228 4.94 -4.83 4.93
N CYS A 229 4.18 -5.26 5.96
CA CYS A 229 4.67 -6.23 6.95
C CYS A 229 5.14 -7.53 6.31
N SER A 230 4.45 -8.01 5.29
CA SER A 230 4.80 -9.26 4.61
C SER A 230 6.12 -9.15 3.84
N ILE A 231 6.40 -8.00 3.21
CA ILE A 231 7.68 -7.75 2.54
C ILE A 231 8.79 -7.54 3.58
N PHE A 232 8.54 -6.87 4.70
CA PHE A 232 9.50 -6.78 5.80
C PHE A 232 9.85 -8.16 6.39
N TRP A 233 8.96 -9.15 6.31
CA TRP A 233 9.28 -10.51 6.68
C TRP A 233 10.33 -11.14 5.74
N LEU A 234 10.30 -10.84 4.44
CA LEU A 234 11.36 -11.25 3.51
C LEU A 234 12.69 -10.59 3.86
N LYS A 235 12.68 -9.29 4.18
CA LYS A 235 13.86 -8.56 4.65
C LYS A 235 14.49 -9.21 5.88
N LYS A 236 13.66 -9.60 6.86
CA LYS A 236 14.13 -10.29 8.07
C LYS A 236 14.84 -11.61 7.77
N ARG A 237 14.54 -12.23 6.63
CA ARG A 237 15.17 -13.45 6.13
C ARG A 237 16.40 -13.19 5.25
N GLY A 238 16.73 -11.94 4.97
CA GLY A 238 17.81 -11.55 4.08
C GLY A 238 17.53 -11.88 2.61
N LEU A 239 16.27 -11.81 2.19
CA LEU A 239 15.82 -12.10 0.83
C LEU A 239 15.27 -10.85 0.16
N MET A 240 15.40 -10.82 -1.18
CA MET A 240 14.82 -9.78 -2.04
C MET A 240 15.23 -8.38 -1.58
N PRO A 241 16.53 -8.04 -1.61
CA PRO A 241 17.02 -6.76 -1.07
C PRO A 241 16.46 -5.52 -1.79
N GLY A 242 16.27 -5.56 -3.10
CA GLY A 242 15.68 -4.48 -3.87
C GLY A 242 14.21 -4.25 -3.52
N LEU A 243 13.41 -5.33 -3.50
CA LEU A 243 12.02 -5.30 -3.04
C LEU A 243 11.92 -4.81 -1.59
N SER A 244 12.82 -5.27 -0.72
CA SER A 244 12.84 -4.85 0.68
C SER A 244 13.20 -3.37 0.83
N PHE A 245 14.11 -2.87 0.04
CA PHE A 245 14.52 -1.46 0.05
C PHE A 245 13.41 -0.54 -0.50
N SER A 246 12.79 -0.91 -1.62
CA SER A 246 11.64 -0.16 -2.13
C SER A 246 10.49 -0.10 -1.10
N ASN A 247 10.22 -1.23 -0.44
CA ASN A 247 9.20 -1.31 0.62
C ASN A 247 9.52 -0.38 1.81
N GLU A 248 10.79 -0.17 2.15
CA GLU A 248 11.18 0.79 3.20
C GLU A 248 10.91 2.23 2.78
N LEU A 249 11.26 2.59 1.54
CA LEU A 249 11.05 3.93 1.02
C LEU A 249 9.56 4.25 0.92
N ILE A 250 8.80 3.36 0.29
CA ILE A 250 7.35 3.54 0.10
C ILE A 250 6.62 3.57 1.45
N SER A 251 6.85 2.60 2.34
CA SER A 251 6.16 2.57 3.65
C SER A 251 6.51 3.77 4.55
N ARG A 252 7.67 4.38 4.38
CA ARG A 252 8.02 5.65 5.03
C ARG A 252 7.19 6.80 4.47
N ASP A 253 7.04 6.86 3.15
CA ASP A 253 6.27 7.90 2.48
C ASP A 253 4.78 7.77 2.85
N GLU A 254 4.21 6.56 2.86
CA GLU A 254 2.84 6.31 3.31
C GLU A 254 2.61 6.73 4.78
N GLY A 255 3.63 6.61 5.62
CA GLY A 255 3.59 7.15 6.99
C GLY A 255 3.55 8.68 7.07
N LEU A 256 3.83 9.39 5.97
CA LEU A 256 3.65 10.85 5.85
C LEU A 256 2.33 11.21 5.17
N HIS A 257 1.75 10.28 4.39
CA HIS A 257 0.50 10.46 3.66
C HIS A 257 -0.75 10.23 4.53
N CYS A 258 -0.60 9.48 5.62
CA CYS A 258 -1.67 9.30 6.63
C CYS A 258 -1.82 10.54 7.55
#